data_e43b7d5fb408c77ceacb456d2cd0f97f
#
_entry.id   e43b7d5fb408c77ceacb456d2cd0f97f
#
_cell.length_a   1.000
_cell.length_b   1.000
_cell.length_c   1.000
_cell.angle_alpha   90.00
_cell.angle_beta   90.00
_cell.angle_gamma   90.00
#
_symmetry.space_group_name_H-M   'P 1'
#
loop_
_entity.id
_entity.type
_entity.pdbx_description
1 polymer ?
#
loop_
_entity_poly.entity_id
_entity_poly.type
_entity_poly.pdbx_seq_one_letter_code
_entity_poly.pdbx_strand_id
1 'polypeptide(L)'
;HKKTANAVGMAMADFYIHGDSSCEGVIMRAGQNFAMRYPLVDVKGNAGSLMESGNWAAMRYTESRLSKLTDVLFADIDKDTITEWRDNYDNTKQFPAVLPTKGFYNIVNGSMGIGVGLACSVPQYNLRELNNALIHLIDNPDCDFNEIYCAPDFATGAILYNESDVKESMKNGQGFACKLRSV
;
A
#
# COMPACT_ATOMS: atom_id res chain seq x y z
N HIS A 1 -16.41 11.45 5.91
CA HIS A 1 -16.67 10.95 4.55
C HIS A 1 -17.28 12.04 3.68
N LYS A 2 -16.87 12.08 2.42
CA LYS A 2 -17.46 12.87 1.35
C LYS A 2 -17.75 11.96 0.16
N LYS A 3 -18.63 12.36 -0.76
CA LYS A 3 -18.84 11.60 -1.99
C LYS A 3 -17.52 11.34 -2.70
N THR A 4 -17.29 10.12 -3.13
CA THR A 4 -16.06 9.74 -3.85
C THR A 4 -15.86 10.59 -5.10
N ALA A 5 -16.95 10.95 -5.78
CA ALA A 5 -16.93 11.88 -6.91
C ALA A 5 -16.29 13.24 -6.58
N ASN A 6 -16.39 13.72 -5.33
CA ASN A 6 -15.74 14.96 -4.90
C ASN A 6 -14.21 14.80 -4.88
N ALA A 7 -13.70 13.70 -4.31
CA ALA A 7 -12.27 13.44 -4.29
C ALA A 7 -11.68 13.24 -5.70
N VAL A 8 -12.40 12.50 -6.56
CA VAL A 8 -12.03 12.31 -7.97
C VAL A 8 -11.99 13.64 -8.70
N GLY A 9 -13.02 14.47 -8.56
CA GLY A 9 -13.10 15.78 -9.20
C GLY A 9 -11.96 16.71 -8.77
N MET A 10 -11.61 16.75 -7.49
CA MET A 10 -10.47 17.53 -6.98
C MET A 10 -9.14 17.02 -7.54
N ALA A 11 -8.92 15.71 -7.59
CA ALA A 11 -7.71 15.14 -8.13
C ALA A 11 -7.53 15.48 -9.63
N MET A 12 -8.62 15.41 -10.40
CA MET A 12 -8.62 15.73 -11.83
C MET A 12 -8.44 17.23 -12.07
N ALA A 13 -9.09 18.07 -11.27
CA ALA A 13 -9.00 19.52 -11.42
C ALA A 13 -7.58 20.04 -11.16
N ASP A 14 -6.87 19.45 -10.20
CA ASP A 14 -5.61 19.97 -9.71
C ASP A 14 -4.37 19.25 -10.25
N PHE A 15 -4.43 17.93 -10.44
CA PHE A 15 -3.21 17.13 -10.62
C PHE A 15 -3.27 16.08 -11.74
N TYR A 16 -4.45 15.61 -12.13
CA TYR A 16 -4.57 14.44 -13.00
C TYR A 16 -5.43 14.70 -14.24
N ILE A 17 -4.77 14.85 -15.40
CA ILE A 17 -5.39 15.25 -16.67
C ILE A 17 -6.07 14.11 -17.46
N HIS A 18 -6.11 12.91 -16.93
CA HIS A 18 -6.72 11.76 -17.58
C HIS A 18 -8.12 11.46 -17.02
N GLY A 19 -8.75 10.38 -17.47
CA GLY A 19 -10.13 10.04 -17.12
C GLY A 19 -10.36 9.74 -15.64
N ASP A 20 -11.56 9.98 -15.18
CA ASP A 20 -12.05 9.82 -13.80
C ASP A 20 -11.98 8.37 -13.29
N SER A 21 -12.17 7.40 -14.18
CA SER A 21 -12.15 5.97 -13.85
C SER A 21 -10.83 5.50 -13.23
N SER A 22 -9.71 6.09 -13.64
CA SER A 22 -8.40 5.79 -13.03
C SER A 22 -8.31 6.28 -11.60
N CYS A 23 -8.75 7.51 -11.33
CA CYS A 23 -8.78 8.08 -9.97
C CYS A 23 -9.75 7.29 -9.07
N GLU A 24 -10.97 6.99 -9.58
CA GLU A 24 -11.94 6.17 -8.88
C GLU A 24 -11.37 4.79 -8.52
N GLY A 25 -10.75 4.13 -9.49
CA GLY A 25 -10.14 2.82 -9.30
C GLY A 25 -9.04 2.79 -8.24
N VAL A 26 -8.21 3.82 -8.16
CA VAL A 26 -7.20 3.95 -7.10
C VAL A 26 -7.85 4.10 -5.74
N ILE A 27 -8.84 4.98 -5.59
CA ILE A 27 -9.55 5.22 -4.33
C ILE A 27 -10.23 3.92 -3.85
N MET A 28 -10.94 3.23 -4.75
CA MET A 28 -11.64 1.99 -4.42
C MET A 28 -10.67 0.90 -3.98
N ARG A 29 -9.60 0.65 -4.74
CA ARG A 29 -8.59 -0.37 -4.41
C ARG A 29 -7.87 -0.07 -3.11
N ALA A 30 -7.54 1.20 -2.84
CA ALA A 30 -6.92 1.62 -1.59
C ALA A 30 -7.84 1.44 -0.36
N GLY A 31 -9.14 1.27 -0.57
CA GLY A 31 -10.14 1.00 0.47
C GLY A 31 -10.57 -0.48 0.60
N GLN A 32 -10.13 -1.36 -0.29
CA GLN A 32 -10.51 -2.78 -0.27
C GLN A 32 -9.71 -3.55 0.79
N ASN A 33 -10.38 -3.98 1.84
CA ASN A 33 -9.76 -4.73 2.95
C ASN A 33 -9.34 -6.16 2.59
N PHE A 34 -9.79 -6.69 1.46
CA PHE A 34 -9.36 -7.97 0.90
C PHE A 34 -8.15 -7.82 -0.05
N ALA A 35 -7.85 -6.61 -0.53
CA ALA A 35 -6.71 -6.30 -1.37
C ALA A 35 -5.55 -5.67 -0.59
N MET A 36 -5.87 -4.81 0.37
CA MET A 36 -4.91 -4.09 1.21
C MET A 36 -4.88 -4.69 2.62
N ARG A 37 -3.71 -5.09 3.09
CA ARG A 37 -3.51 -5.53 4.48
C ARG A 37 -3.82 -4.39 5.47
N TYR A 38 -3.50 -3.16 5.05
CA TYR A 38 -3.76 -1.91 5.79
C TYR A 38 -4.36 -0.87 4.83
N PRO A 39 -5.69 -0.82 4.68
CA PRO A 39 -6.35 0.11 3.78
C PRO A 39 -6.03 1.57 4.08
N LEU A 40 -5.74 2.36 3.03
CA LEU A 40 -5.48 3.80 3.15
C LEU A 40 -6.75 4.64 3.12
N VAL A 41 -7.80 4.11 2.52
CA VAL A 41 -9.07 4.79 2.35
C VAL A 41 -10.16 4.01 3.09
N ASP A 42 -11.02 4.73 3.80
CA ASP A 42 -12.23 4.22 4.40
C ASP A 42 -13.40 4.53 3.46
N VAL A 43 -13.93 3.50 2.82
CA VAL A 43 -15.00 3.60 1.82
C VAL A 43 -16.33 3.14 2.42
N LYS A 44 -17.38 3.95 2.24
CA LYS A 44 -18.75 3.57 2.52
C LYS A 44 -19.50 3.29 1.21
N GLY A 45 -20.24 2.20 1.19
CA GLY A 45 -20.94 1.69 0.03
C GLY A 45 -20.24 0.46 -0.55
N ASN A 46 -20.65 0.05 -1.75
CA ASN A 46 -20.04 -1.09 -2.43
C ASN A 46 -18.68 -0.68 -3.04
N ALA A 47 -17.59 -1.17 -2.45
CA ALA A 47 -16.22 -1.01 -2.96
C ALA A 47 -15.69 -2.27 -3.69
N GLY A 48 -16.57 -3.17 -4.10
CA GLY A 48 -16.23 -4.46 -4.67
C GLY A 48 -16.16 -5.57 -3.62
N SER A 49 -15.88 -6.78 -4.07
CA SER A 49 -15.72 -7.96 -3.23
C SER A 49 -14.51 -8.78 -3.67
N LEU A 50 -14.11 -9.75 -2.87
CA LEU A 50 -12.99 -10.65 -3.22
C LEU A 50 -13.21 -11.37 -4.56
N MET A 51 -14.46 -11.76 -4.87
CA MET A 51 -14.80 -12.44 -6.12
C MET A 51 -14.89 -11.48 -7.30
N GLU A 52 -15.26 -10.23 -7.05
CA GLU A 52 -15.50 -9.18 -8.06
C GLU A 52 -14.86 -7.87 -7.61
N SER A 53 -13.52 -7.85 -7.56
CA SER A 53 -12.77 -6.71 -7.02
C SER A 53 -12.91 -5.43 -7.87
N GLY A 54 -13.24 -5.56 -9.14
CA GLY A 54 -13.48 -4.44 -10.05
C GLY A 54 -14.94 -3.99 -10.14
N ASN A 55 -15.87 -4.68 -9.48
CA ASN A 55 -17.31 -4.39 -9.54
C ASN A 55 -17.76 -3.57 -8.32
N TRP A 56 -17.36 -2.31 -8.27
CA TRP A 56 -17.81 -1.34 -7.26
C TRP A 56 -18.92 -0.45 -7.77
N ALA A 57 -19.66 0.18 -6.84
CA ALA A 57 -20.69 1.14 -7.17
C ALA A 57 -20.08 2.46 -7.67
N ALA A 58 -20.73 3.11 -8.62
CA ALA A 58 -20.25 4.38 -9.17
C ALA A 58 -19.97 5.43 -8.07
N MET A 59 -18.97 6.27 -8.30
CA MET A 59 -18.43 7.27 -7.35
C MET A 59 -19.49 8.25 -6.79
N ARG A 60 -20.63 8.42 -7.47
CA ARG A 60 -21.75 9.24 -6.98
C ARG A 60 -22.52 8.58 -5.85
N TYR A 61 -22.44 7.26 -5.70
CA TYR A 61 -23.12 6.49 -4.65
C TYR A 61 -22.23 6.20 -3.45
N THR A 62 -20.91 6.08 -3.66
CA THR A 62 -19.97 5.79 -2.60
C THR A 62 -19.47 7.05 -1.89
N GLU A 63 -19.01 6.88 -0.67
CA GLU A 63 -18.35 7.92 0.11
C GLU A 63 -16.97 7.44 0.55
N SER A 64 -16.01 8.33 0.55
CA SER A 64 -14.63 8.02 0.93
C SER A 64 -14.04 9.07 1.86
N ARG A 65 -13.07 8.65 2.66
CA ARG A 65 -12.16 9.49 3.44
C ARG A 65 -10.84 8.78 3.61
N LEU A 66 -9.80 9.49 3.97
CA LEU A 66 -8.54 8.87 4.38
C LEU A 66 -8.74 8.07 5.68
N SER A 67 -8.06 6.94 5.80
CA SER A 67 -8.04 6.17 7.05
C SER A 67 -7.16 6.87 8.09
N LYS A 68 -7.35 6.52 9.38
CA LYS A 68 -6.49 7.05 10.45
C LYS A 68 -5.01 6.68 10.26
N LEU A 69 -4.73 5.54 9.65
CA LEU A 69 -3.37 5.14 9.33
C LEU A 69 -2.75 6.09 8.31
N THR A 70 -3.52 6.53 7.31
CA THR A 70 -3.06 7.46 6.28
C THR A 70 -2.66 8.80 6.89
N ASP A 71 -3.41 9.29 7.87
CA ASP A 71 -3.07 10.53 8.57
C ASP A 71 -1.70 10.43 9.29
N VAL A 72 -1.37 9.26 9.81
CA VAL A 72 -0.06 9.01 10.44
C VAL A 72 1.05 8.85 9.40
N LEU A 73 0.79 8.10 8.33
CA LEU A 73 1.78 7.82 7.28
C LEU A 73 2.23 9.09 6.56
N PHE A 74 1.30 10.00 6.31
CA PHE A 74 1.55 11.23 5.55
C PHE A 74 1.58 12.50 6.42
N ALA A 75 1.77 12.36 7.73
CA ALA A 75 1.75 13.49 8.67
C ALA A 75 2.81 14.57 8.38
N ASP A 76 3.82 14.25 7.58
CA ASP A 76 4.91 15.18 7.25
C ASP A 76 4.84 15.69 5.79
N ILE A 77 3.71 15.45 5.08
CA ILE A 77 3.56 15.88 3.69
C ILE A 77 3.64 17.41 3.51
N ASP A 78 3.23 18.17 4.53
CA ASP A 78 3.23 19.64 4.51
C ASP A 78 4.48 20.25 5.16
N LYS A 79 5.48 19.43 5.51
CA LYS A 79 6.70 19.90 6.16
C LYS A 79 7.82 20.13 5.16
N ASP A 80 8.75 21.02 5.51
CA ASP A 80 9.95 21.35 4.72
C ASP A 80 10.95 20.18 4.55
N THR A 81 10.56 19.00 4.94
CA THR A 81 11.36 17.78 4.75
C THR A 81 11.33 17.24 3.32
N ILE A 82 10.39 17.72 2.49
CA ILE A 82 10.29 17.35 1.09
C ILE A 82 11.15 18.30 0.27
N THR A 83 12.18 17.79 -0.36
CA THR A 83 13.18 18.58 -1.08
C THR A 83 12.88 18.77 -2.56
N GLU A 84 12.10 17.89 -3.17
CA GLU A 84 11.78 17.95 -4.59
C GLU A 84 10.27 18.03 -4.80
N TRP A 85 9.84 19.16 -5.36
CA TRP A 85 8.47 19.44 -5.75
C TRP A 85 8.36 19.57 -7.26
N ARG A 86 7.24 19.16 -7.81
CA ARG A 86 6.91 19.30 -9.24
C ARG A 86 5.66 20.12 -9.40
N ASP A 87 5.65 20.97 -10.41
CA ASP A 87 4.46 21.73 -10.79
C ASP A 87 3.42 20.79 -11.40
N ASN A 88 2.15 21.09 -11.15
CA ASN A 88 1.05 20.45 -11.83
C ASN A 88 0.98 20.89 -13.30
N TYR A 89 0.02 20.36 -14.06
CA TYR A 89 -0.08 20.57 -15.52
C TYR A 89 -0.28 22.03 -15.95
N ASP A 90 -0.79 22.90 -15.09
CA ASP A 90 -1.03 24.32 -15.37
C ASP A 90 -0.12 25.27 -14.56
N ASN A 91 0.83 24.76 -13.82
CA ASN A 91 1.78 25.47 -12.95
C ASN A 91 1.13 26.33 -11.85
N THR A 92 -0.09 25.97 -11.44
CA THR A 92 -0.80 26.67 -10.36
C THR A 92 -0.60 26.02 -8.98
N LYS A 93 -0.22 24.76 -8.96
CA LYS A 93 -0.01 23.96 -7.73
C LYS A 93 1.23 23.10 -7.87
N GLN A 94 1.76 22.68 -6.71
CA GLN A 94 2.89 21.76 -6.66
C GLN A 94 2.51 20.50 -5.89
N PHE A 95 3.19 19.41 -6.22
CA PHE A 95 3.10 18.14 -5.52
C PHE A 95 4.50 17.53 -5.33
N PRO A 96 4.74 16.72 -4.29
CA PRO A 96 6.03 16.11 -4.07
C PRO A 96 6.37 15.11 -5.18
N ALA A 97 7.60 15.15 -5.68
CA ALA A 97 8.08 14.23 -6.71
C ALA A 97 8.03 12.76 -6.23
N VAL A 98 8.30 12.56 -4.94
CA VAL A 98 8.13 11.28 -4.25
C VAL A 98 7.27 11.53 -3.03
N LEU A 99 6.18 10.77 -2.89
CA LEU A 99 5.28 10.87 -1.74
C LEU A 99 5.99 10.31 -0.49
N PRO A 100 6.27 11.16 0.53
CA PRO A 100 6.92 10.70 1.74
C PRO A 100 5.95 9.89 2.59
N THR A 101 6.38 8.73 3.06
CA THR A 101 5.60 7.91 3.99
C THR A 101 6.43 7.60 5.22
N LYS A 102 5.78 7.66 6.39
CA LYS A 102 6.36 7.13 7.61
C LYS A 102 6.25 5.61 7.62
N GLY A 103 7.34 4.93 7.99
CA GLY A 103 7.36 3.49 8.15
C GLY A 103 7.35 2.69 6.84
N PHE A 104 7.00 1.43 6.94
CA PHE A 104 7.16 0.41 5.90
C PHE A 104 5.92 0.21 5.03
N TYR A 105 5.24 1.27 4.65
CA TYR A 105 3.97 1.15 3.91
C TYR A 105 4.05 0.23 2.70
N ASN A 106 5.10 0.37 1.88
CA ASN A 106 5.28 -0.44 0.67
C ASN A 106 5.56 -1.92 0.96
N ILE A 107 6.04 -2.23 2.18
CA ILE A 107 6.28 -3.60 2.61
C ILE A 107 5.00 -4.18 3.24
N VAL A 108 4.32 -3.44 4.12
CA VAL A 108 3.12 -3.98 4.81
C VAL A 108 1.95 -4.25 3.87
N ASN A 109 1.75 -3.43 2.85
CA ASN A 109 0.70 -3.65 1.83
C ASN A 109 1.20 -4.37 0.58
N GLY A 110 2.47 -4.75 0.57
CA GLY A 110 3.09 -5.31 -0.61
C GLY A 110 3.26 -4.29 -1.73
N SER A 111 4.10 -4.60 -2.67
CA SER A 111 4.32 -3.78 -3.86
C SER A 111 4.77 -4.63 -5.03
N MET A 112 4.44 -4.18 -6.23
CA MET A 112 4.90 -4.80 -7.46
C MET A 112 5.43 -3.71 -8.38
N GLY A 113 6.66 -3.90 -8.86
CA GLY A 113 7.30 -3.03 -9.83
C GLY A 113 7.74 -3.82 -11.05
N ILE A 114 7.44 -3.30 -12.23
CA ILE A 114 7.82 -3.90 -13.50
C ILE A 114 8.73 -2.92 -14.24
N GLY A 115 9.95 -3.35 -14.56
CA GLY A 115 10.90 -2.60 -15.36
C GLY A 115 11.34 -3.39 -16.59
N VAL A 116 12.21 -2.81 -17.41
CA VAL A 116 12.79 -3.50 -18.55
C VAL A 116 13.80 -4.55 -18.06
N GLY A 117 13.50 -5.82 -18.26
CA GLY A 117 14.35 -6.94 -17.86
C GLY A 117 14.31 -7.30 -16.37
N LEU A 118 13.58 -6.56 -15.53
CA LEU A 118 13.47 -6.80 -14.09
C LEU A 118 12.03 -6.67 -13.63
N ALA A 119 11.63 -7.51 -12.69
CA ALA A 119 10.36 -7.38 -11.97
C ALA A 119 10.62 -7.62 -10.48
N CYS A 120 9.94 -6.84 -9.64
CA CYS A 120 9.97 -7.01 -8.20
C CYS A 120 8.53 -7.20 -7.71
N SER A 121 8.31 -8.17 -6.84
CA SER A 121 7.04 -8.39 -6.16
C SER A 121 7.31 -8.65 -4.68
N VAL A 122 6.82 -7.77 -3.84
CA VAL A 122 6.93 -7.87 -2.38
C VAL A 122 5.57 -8.26 -1.84
N PRO A 123 5.44 -9.36 -1.07
CA PRO A 123 4.17 -9.73 -0.46
C PRO A 123 3.78 -8.77 0.67
N GLN A 124 2.59 -8.95 1.21
CA GLN A 124 2.12 -8.20 2.38
C GLN A 124 2.70 -8.78 3.67
N TYR A 125 2.85 -7.91 4.69
CA TYR A 125 3.41 -8.27 5.99
C TYR A 125 2.63 -7.66 7.15
N ASN A 126 2.82 -8.23 8.34
CA ASN A 126 2.27 -7.69 9.57
C ASN A 126 3.11 -6.49 10.06
N LEU A 127 2.47 -5.34 10.24
CA LEU A 127 3.14 -4.10 10.67
C LEU A 127 3.80 -4.24 12.05
N ARG A 128 3.16 -4.96 13.00
CA ARG A 128 3.70 -5.15 14.34
C ARG A 128 4.96 -6.00 14.32
N GLU A 129 4.94 -7.08 13.55
CA GLU A 129 6.09 -7.97 13.40
C GLU A 129 7.27 -7.24 12.76
N LEU A 130 7.01 -6.48 11.68
CA LEU A 130 8.05 -5.66 11.05
C LEU A 130 8.65 -4.61 11.99
N ASN A 131 7.80 -3.93 12.78
CA ASN A 131 8.30 -2.96 13.75
C ASN A 131 9.13 -3.62 14.84
N ASN A 132 8.71 -4.77 15.34
CA ASN A 132 9.49 -5.52 16.35
C ASN A 132 10.83 -6.00 15.77
N ALA A 133 10.83 -6.51 14.54
CA ALA A 133 12.05 -6.91 13.84
C ALA A 133 13.01 -5.72 13.64
N LEU A 134 12.47 -4.54 13.28
CA LEU A 134 13.30 -3.33 13.15
C LEU A 134 13.88 -2.88 14.48
N ILE A 135 13.10 -2.85 15.56
CA ILE A 135 13.59 -2.50 16.89
C ILE A 135 14.70 -3.45 17.29
N HIS A 136 14.49 -4.76 17.10
CA HIS A 136 15.50 -5.77 17.40
C HIS A 136 16.79 -5.56 16.61
N LEU A 137 16.67 -5.27 15.31
CA LEU A 137 17.82 -4.99 14.44
C LEU A 137 18.59 -3.71 14.83
N ILE A 138 17.87 -2.67 15.29
CA ILE A 138 18.51 -1.43 15.77
C ILE A 138 19.31 -1.70 17.06
N ASP A 139 18.72 -2.47 17.97
CA ASP A 139 19.36 -2.82 19.24
C ASP A 139 20.51 -3.84 19.06
N ASN A 140 20.41 -4.71 18.05
CA ASN A 140 21.35 -5.78 17.75
C ASN A 140 21.68 -5.80 16.24
N PRO A 141 22.57 -4.91 15.74
CA PRO A 141 22.87 -4.79 14.31
C PRO A 141 23.43 -6.05 13.65
N ASP A 142 24.11 -6.90 14.44
CA ASP A 142 24.72 -8.15 13.99
C ASP A 142 23.87 -9.40 14.26
N CYS A 143 22.57 -9.23 14.55
CA CYS A 143 21.67 -10.35 14.84
C CYS A 143 21.49 -11.29 13.63
N ASP A 144 21.19 -12.56 13.90
CA ASP A 144 20.90 -13.52 12.81
C ASP A 144 19.58 -13.19 12.12
N PHE A 145 19.51 -13.42 10.81
CA PHE A 145 18.29 -13.23 10.02
C PHE A 145 17.06 -13.94 10.64
N ASN A 146 17.25 -15.08 11.29
CA ASN A 146 16.18 -15.82 11.94
C ASN A 146 15.49 -15.05 13.07
N GLU A 147 16.16 -14.09 13.68
CA GLU A 147 15.64 -13.28 14.80
C GLU A 147 14.75 -12.14 14.32
N ILE A 148 14.94 -11.71 13.07
CA ILE A 148 14.18 -10.61 12.43
C ILE A 148 13.25 -11.09 11.30
N TYR A 149 13.19 -12.39 11.05
CA TYR A 149 12.33 -12.93 10.01
C TYR A 149 10.85 -12.66 10.31
N CYS A 150 10.16 -12.12 9.32
CA CYS A 150 8.71 -11.97 9.30
C CYS A 150 8.15 -12.77 8.13
N ALA A 151 7.17 -13.62 8.38
CA ALA A 151 6.47 -14.34 7.32
C ALA A 151 5.53 -13.41 6.56
N PRO A 152 5.26 -13.66 5.26
CA PRO A 152 4.19 -12.99 4.54
C PRO A 152 2.83 -13.11 5.24
N ASP A 153 2.12 -11.99 5.39
CA ASP A 153 0.80 -11.91 6.06
C ASP A 153 -0.21 -11.20 5.14
N PHE A 154 -1.07 -11.99 4.51
CA PHE A 154 -2.00 -11.50 3.47
C PHE A 154 -3.30 -10.95 4.05
N ALA A 155 -3.91 -9.96 3.38
CA ALA A 155 -5.14 -9.30 3.79
C ALA A 155 -6.32 -10.27 4.03
N THR A 156 -6.40 -11.34 3.24
CA THR A 156 -7.47 -12.36 3.35
C THR A 156 -7.15 -13.48 4.33
N GLY A 157 -5.96 -13.45 4.95
CA GLY A 157 -5.46 -14.56 5.75
C GLY A 157 -5.08 -15.78 4.89
N ALA A 158 -4.21 -16.61 5.39
CA ALA A 158 -3.86 -17.90 4.81
C ALA A 158 -2.93 -18.68 5.77
N ILE A 159 -2.83 -19.99 5.56
CA ILE A 159 -1.79 -20.81 6.17
C ILE A 159 -0.67 -20.98 5.15
N LEU A 160 0.55 -20.59 5.51
CA LEU A 160 1.74 -20.76 4.67
C LEU A 160 2.34 -22.16 4.89
N TYR A 161 2.33 -22.99 3.87
CA TYR A 161 2.80 -24.39 3.98
C TYR A 161 4.30 -24.55 3.81
N ASN A 162 4.93 -23.70 3.04
CA ASN A 162 6.35 -23.79 2.72
C ASN A 162 7.16 -22.66 3.37
N GLU A 163 6.87 -22.36 4.63
CA GLU A 163 7.51 -21.26 5.35
C GLU A 163 9.05 -21.42 5.41
N SER A 164 9.56 -22.65 5.60
CA SER A 164 11.01 -22.90 5.61
C SER A 164 11.69 -22.52 4.29
N ASP A 165 11.08 -22.89 3.16
CA ASP A 165 11.61 -22.56 1.83
C ASP A 165 11.59 -21.06 1.57
N VAL A 166 10.49 -20.40 1.97
CA VAL A 166 10.34 -18.94 1.87
C VAL A 166 11.40 -18.23 2.70
N LYS A 167 11.60 -18.66 3.94
CA LYS A 167 12.58 -18.09 4.87
C LYS A 167 14.01 -18.24 4.35
N GLU A 168 14.36 -19.41 3.84
CA GLU A 168 15.68 -19.66 3.25
C GLU A 168 15.92 -18.80 2.00
N SER A 169 14.92 -18.71 1.11
CA SER A 169 15.01 -17.88 -0.10
C SER A 169 15.17 -16.41 0.25
N MET A 170 14.42 -15.90 1.23
CA MET A 170 14.54 -14.51 1.71
C MET A 170 15.93 -14.25 2.31
N LYS A 171 16.47 -15.18 3.11
CA LYS A 171 17.82 -15.08 3.68
C LYS A 171 18.89 -14.96 2.59
N ASN A 172 18.71 -15.67 1.49
CA ASN A 172 19.65 -15.70 0.37
C ASN A 172 19.39 -14.60 -0.68
N GLY A 173 18.39 -13.72 -0.47
CA GLY A 173 18.01 -12.69 -1.43
C GLY A 173 17.42 -13.23 -2.73
N GLN A 174 16.87 -14.44 -2.70
CA GLN A 174 16.29 -15.11 -3.86
C GLN A 174 14.77 -14.88 -3.94
N GLY A 175 14.23 -14.99 -5.16
CA GLY A 175 12.79 -15.00 -5.35
C GLY A 175 12.16 -16.27 -4.78
N PHE A 176 10.94 -16.16 -4.24
CA PHE A 176 10.20 -17.27 -3.67
C PHE A 176 8.73 -17.29 -4.09
N ALA A 177 8.10 -18.44 -3.93
CA ALA A 177 6.66 -18.61 -4.12
C ALA A 177 6.03 -19.11 -2.83
N CYS A 178 4.96 -18.44 -2.38
CA CYS A 178 4.19 -18.87 -1.23
C CYS A 178 3.18 -19.95 -1.63
N LYS A 179 3.22 -21.11 -0.96
CA LYS A 179 2.17 -22.13 -1.07
C LYS A 179 1.17 -21.91 0.06
N LEU A 180 -0.03 -21.47 -0.31
CA LEU A 180 -1.05 -21.01 0.63
C LEU A 180 -2.26 -21.95 0.64
N ARG A 181 -2.86 -22.09 1.82
CA ARG A 181 -4.20 -22.66 2.01
C ARG A 181 -5.11 -21.58 2.57
N SER A 182 -6.24 -21.34 1.90
CA SER A 182 -7.31 -20.50 2.44
C SER A 182 -7.89 -21.11 3.73
N VAL A 183 -8.28 -20.26 4.64
CA VAL A 183 -8.95 -20.62 5.90
C VAL A 183 -10.42 -20.27 5.82
#